data_c35ffe4f1d8477fe731ad6bacf8efe7f
#
_entry.id   c35ffe4f1d8477fe731ad6bacf8efe7f
#
_cell.length_a   1.000
_cell.length_b   1.000
_cell.length_c   1.000
_cell.angle_alpha   90.00
_cell.angle_beta   90.00
_cell.angle_gamma   90.00
#
_symmetry.space_group_name_H-M   'P 1'
#
loop_
_entity.id
_entity.type
_entity.pdbx_description
1 polymer ?
#
loop_
_entity_poly.entity_id
_entity_poly.type
_entity_poly.pdbx_seq_one_letter_code
_entity_poly.pdbx_strand_id
1 'polypeptide(L)'
;EVRVLYDAIGSVTASSKFYVDYLKSKGIDAQIFLPIFPVFSTQQNNRDHRKIVIIDGHVGYTGGVNISNEYFNMEKRRFNYWKDNAIRIEGSAIRSFVIMFLQTWNISKKRDDNFKRYIESCDSANVTKNEGGVIIPYGDDAYNNQDLAENIYLYILDNAKKYVHITTPYVLIDNQLSETLIFAAHRGVEVSI
;
A
#
# COMPACT_ATOMS: atom_id res chain seq x y z
N GLU A 1 5.86 -2.06 21.08
CA GLU A 1 4.97 -0.97 20.64
C GLU A 1 4.21 -1.43 19.40
N VAL A 2 2.89 -1.25 19.37
CA VAL A 2 2.05 -1.56 18.19
C VAL A 2 1.34 -0.27 17.77
N ARG A 3 1.41 0.03 16.48
CA ARG A 3 0.72 1.18 15.86
C ARG A 3 -0.19 0.70 14.74
N VAL A 4 -1.40 1.25 14.68
CA VAL A 4 -2.38 0.93 13.64
C VAL A 4 -2.91 2.23 13.04
N LEU A 5 -2.80 2.36 11.73
CA LEU A 5 -3.37 3.46 10.96
C LEU A 5 -4.30 2.89 9.91
N TYR A 6 -5.50 3.41 9.81
CA TYR A 6 -6.45 2.98 8.79
C TYR A 6 -7.25 4.16 8.23
N ASP A 7 -7.64 4.04 6.96
CA ASP A 7 -8.42 5.06 6.27
C ASP A 7 -9.88 5.07 6.75
N ALA A 8 -10.43 6.27 6.95
CA ALA A 8 -11.79 6.44 7.44
C ALA A 8 -12.85 5.88 6.49
N ILE A 9 -12.71 6.06 5.16
CA ILE A 9 -13.70 5.61 4.19
C ILE A 9 -13.64 4.10 3.99
N GLY A 10 -12.45 3.55 3.82
CA GLY A 10 -12.26 2.11 3.61
C GLY A 10 -12.74 1.24 4.78
N SER A 11 -12.94 1.86 5.94
CA SER A 11 -13.30 1.18 7.20
C SER A 11 -14.64 1.62 7.77
N VAL A 12 -15.54 2.20 6.96
CA VAL A 12 -16.83 2.80 7.43
C VAL A 12 -17.66 1.85 8.27
N THR A 13 -17.65 0.56 7.99
CA THR A 13 -18.39 -0.44 8.79
C THR A 13 -17.72 -0.82 10.10
N ALA A 14 -16.39 -0.59 10.23
CA ALA A 14 -15.60 -0.95 11.41
C ALA A 14 -15.04 0.29 12.16
N SER A 15 -15.15 1.49 11.57
CA SER A 15 -14.41 2.67 12.01
C SER A 15 -15.24 3.65 12.82
N SER A 16 -15.93 3.13 13.82
CA SER A 16 -16.41 4.03 14.86
C SER A 16 -15.21 4.50 15.73
N LYS A 17 -15.29 5.70 16.26
CA LYS A 17 -14.38 6.18 17.31
C LYS A 17 -14.19 5.12 18.43
N PHE A 18 -15.22 4.33 18.69
CA PHE A 18 -15.20 3.20 19.62
C PHE A 18 -14.14 2.14 19.30
N TYR A 19 -13.85 1.88 18.02
CA TYR A 19 -12.82 0.90 17.67
C TYR A 19 -11.41 1.40 17.96
N VAL A 20 -11.14 2.68 17.71
CA VAL A 20 -9.86 3.32 18.12
C VAL A 20 -9.69 3.24 19.62
N ASP A 21 -10.72 3.60 20.39
CA ASP A 21 -10.69 3.58 21.85
C ASP A 21 -10.52 2.14 22.38
N TYR A 22 -11.17 1.18 21.73
CA TYR A 22 -10.98 -0.24 22.03
C TYR A 22 -9.53 -0.67 21.81
N LEU A 23 -8.92 -0.36 20.65
CA LEU A 23 -7.53 -0.69 20.36
C LEU A 23 -6.59 -0.04 21.39
N LYS A 24 -6.81 1.22 21.74
CA LYS A 24 -6.03 1.93 22.74
C LYS A 24 -6.16 1.29 24.12
N SER A 25 -7.33 0.80 24.49
CA SER A 25 -7.53 0.07 25.75
C SER A 25 -6.75 -1.24 25.82
N LYS A 26 -6.31 -1.78 24.67
CA LYS A 26 -5.46 -2.96 24.53
C LYS A 26 -3.97 -2.62 24.41
N GLY A 27 -3.59 -1.36 24.60
CA GLY A 27 -2.20 -0.90 24.50
C GLY A 27 -1.72 -0.67 23.06
N ILE A 28 -2.64 -0.62 22.09
CA ILE A 28 -2.34 -0.37 20.69
C ILE A 28 -2.55 1.11 20.39
N ASP A 29 -1.53 1.80 19.88
CA ASP A 29 -1.69 3.19 19.43
C ASP A 29 -2.38 3.20 18.06
N ALA A 30 -3.65 3.59 18.03
CA ALA A 30 -4.48 3.56 16.83
C ALA A 30 -4.88 4.97 16.39
N GLN A 31 -4.91 5.18 15.07
CA GLN A 31 -5.28 6.43 14.43
C GLN A 31 -6.18 6.18 13.21
N ILE A 32 -7.03 7.17 12.92
CA ILE A 32 -7.81 7.22 11.68
C ILE A 32 -7.15 8.25 10.75
N PHE A 33 -6.80 7.81 9.55
CA PHE A 33 -6.32 8.71 8.50
C PHE A 33 -7.50 9.44 7.87
N LEU A 34 -7.39 10.77 7.78
CA LEU A 34 -8.41 11.66 7.23
C LEU A 34 -9.83 11.32 7.65
N PRO A 35 -10.21 11.58 8.93
CA PRO A 35 -11.57 11.42 9.41
C PRO A 35 -12.57 12.12 8.48
N ILE A 36 -13.74 11.52 8.29
CA ILE A 36 -14.80 12.09 7.46
C ILE A 36 -15.46 13.23 8.23
N PHE A 37 -15.45 14.41 7.63
CA PHE A 37 -16.24 15.56 8.10
C PHE A 37 -17.37 15.83 7.11
N PRO A 38 -18.55 16.23 7.57
CA PRO A 38 -19.69 16.56 6.71
C PRO A 38 -19.50 17.91 6.01
N VAL A 39 -18.36 18.10 5.35
CA VAL A 39 -18.00 19.30 4.59
C VAL A 39 -17.54 18.85 3.21
N PHE A 40 -18.05 19.49 2.16
CA PHE A 40 -17.55 19.26 0.81
C PHE A 40 -16.14 19.83 0.68
N SER A 41 -15.14 18.94 0.68
CA SER A 41 -13.73 19.28 0.49
C SER A 41 -13.09 18.29 -0.45
N THR A 42 -12.37 18.79 -1.45
CA THR A 42 -11.58 17.97 -2.37
C THR A 42 -10.50 17.18 -1.64
N GLN A 43 -10.02 17.67 -0.49
CA GLN A 43 -9.04 16.94 0.35
C GLN A 43 -9.58 15.62 0.89
N GLN A 44 -10.91 15.43 0.97
CA GLN A 44 -11.50 14.16 1.38
C GLN A 44 -11.32 13.04 0.36
N ASN A 45 -10.94 13.36 -0.88
CA ASN A 45 -10.62 12.38 -1.92
C ASN A 45 -9.20 11.79 -1.78
N ASN A 46 -8.34 12.42 -0.98
CA ASN A 46 -6.98 11.97 -0.75
C ASN A 46 -6.98 10.80 0.25
N ARG A 47 -7.16 9.58 -0.25
CA ARG A 47 -7.26 8.37 0.56
C ARG A 47 -6.00 7.54 0.50
N ASP A 48 -5.71 6.81 1.58
CA ASP A 48 -4.62 5.84 1.62
C ASP A 48 -5.19 4.42 1.50
N HIS A 49 -4.88 3.76 0.39
CA HIS A 49 -5.31 2.39 0.12
C HIS A 49 -4.15 1.38 0.25
N ARG A 50 -2.99 1.82 0.67
CA ARG A 50 -1.82 0.95 0.86
C ARG A 50 -2.05 0.00 2.03
N LYS A 51 -1.62 -1.26 1.87
CA LYS A 51 -1.59 -2.26 2.92
C LYS A 51 -0.14 -2.51 3.25
N ILE A 52 0.32 -1.97 4.37
CA ILE A 52 1.70 -2.06 4.82
C ILE A 52 1.70 -2.62 6.23
N VAL A 53 2.42 -3.72 6.45
CA VAL A 53 2.70 -4.25 7.79
C VAL A 53 4.21 -4.28 7.97
N ILE A 54 4.70 -3.71 9.06
CA ILE A 54 6.12 -3.67 9.40
C ILE A 54 6.29 -4.30 10.77
N ILE A 55 7.23 -5.23 10.88
CA ILE A 55 7.53 -5.93 12.12
C ILE A 55 8.98 -5.63 12.48
N ASP A 56 9.17 -4.95 13.61
CA ASP A 56 10.45 -4.62 14.23
C ASP A 56 11.48 -3.92 13.32
N GLY A 57 11.03 -3.33 12.20
CA GLY A 57 11.91 -2.73 11.21
C GLY A 57 12.70 -3.75 10.35
N HIS A 58 12.40 -5.05 10.46
CA HIS A 58 13.14 -6.11 9.77
C HIS A 58 12.33 -6.83 8.70
N VAL A 59 11.02 -6.98 8.92
CA VAL A 59 10.12 -7.67 8.00
C VAL A 59 9.00 -6.75 7.60
N GLY A 60 8.67 -6.72 6.32
CA GLY A 60 7.53 -5.98 5.78
C GLY A 60 6.65 -6.86 4.92
N TYR A 61 5.37 -6.54 4.91
CA TYR A 61 4.39 -7.12 4.01
C TYR A 61 3.64 -6.01 3.31
N THR A 62 3.38 -6.20 2.02
CA THR A 62 2.48 -5.36 1.23
C THR A 62 1.76 -6.20 0.18
N GLY A 63 0.62 -5.71 -0.30
CA GLY A 63 -0.19 -6.41 -1.31
C GLY A 63 -1.60 -5.86 -1.38
N GLY A 64 -2.50 -6.62 -1.97
CA GLY A 64 -3.92 -6.29 -2.12
C GLY A 64 -4.77 -6.61 -0.89
N VAL A 65 -4.31 -7.54 -0.05
CA VAL A 65 -5.10 -8.11 1.06
C VAL A 65 -5.44 -7.06 2.12
N ASN A 66 -6.73 -6.82 2.33
CA ASN A 66 -7.20 -6.06 3.50
C ASN A 66 -7.25 -6.95 4.74
N ILE A 67 -7.06 -6.35 5.92
CA ILE A 67 -7.21 -7.08 7.19
C ILE A 67 -8.70 -7.15 7.54
N SER A 68 -9.38 -8.17 6.99
CA SER A 68 -10.80 -8.42 7.22
C SER A 68 -11.09 -9.92 7.02
N ASN A 69 -12.04 -10.46 7.77
CA ASN A 69 -12.48 -11.86 7.67
C ASN A 69 -12.92 -12.25 6.25
N GLU A 70 -13.45 -11.32 5.50
CA GLU A 70 -13.85 -11.48 4.11
C GLU A 70 -12.67 -11.88 3.23
N TYR A 71 -11.55 -11.15 3.33
CA TYR A 71 -10.34 -11.40 2.54
C TYR A 71 -9.59 -12.67 2.96
N PHE A 72 -9.80 -13.11 4.19
CA PHE A 72 -9.28 -14.39 4.68
C PHE A 72 -10.21 -15.57 4.36
N ASN A 73 -11.30 -15.35 3.64
CA ASN A 73 -12.31 -16.36 3.32
C ASN A 73 -12.91 -17.05 4.55
N MET A 74 -12.95 -16.36 5.69
CA MET A 74 -13.54 -16.86 6.93
C MET A 74 -15.07 -16.67 6.97
N GLU A 75 -15.59 -15.80 6.11
CA GLU A 75 -17.01 -15.52 5.97
C GLU A 75 -17.47 -15.78 4.52
N LYS A 76 -18.56 -16.54 4.36
CA LYS A 76 -19.18 -16.72 3.05
C LYS A 76 -19.91 -15.44 2.66
N ARG A 77 -19.42 -14.73 1.67
CA ARG A 77 -20.08 -13.57 1.09
C ARG A 77 -20.44 -13.78 -0.39
N ARG A 78 -21.10 -12.79 -0.96
CA ARG A 78 -21.73 -12.79 -2.29
C ARG A 78 -20.79 -13.17 -3.45
N PHE A 79 -19.48 -13.08 -3.27
CA PHE A 79 -18.45 -13.36 -4.28
C PHE A 79 -17.62 -14.62 -3.97
N ASN A 80 -18.12 -15.51 -3.18
CA ASN A 80 -17.64 -16.88 -2.87
C ASN A 80 -16.20 -17.03 -2.37
N TYR A 81 -15.18 -16.46 -3.02
CA TYR A 81 -13.78 -16.69 -2.67
C TYR A 81 -12.90 -15.54 -3.11
N TRP A 82 -12.16 -14.98 -2.16
CA TRP A 82 -11.15 -13.97 -2.44
C TRP A 82 -9.81 -14.64 -2.72
N LYS A 83 -9.22 -14.32 -3.88
CA LYS A 83 -7.86 -14.68 -4.23
C LYS A 83 -7.06 -13.40 -4.39
N ASP A 84 -6.19 -13.17 -3.46
CA ASP A 84 -5.35 -11.99 -3.41
C ASP A 84 -3.89 -12.37 -3.26
N ASN A 85 -2.98 -11.43 -3.34
CA ASN A 85 -1.56 -11.64 -3.17
C ASN A 85 -0.94 -10.67 -2.16
N ALA A 86 0.18 -11.09 -1.61
CA ALA A 86 1.04 -10.26 -0.78
C ALA A 86 2.50 -10.65 -0.99
N ILE A 87 3.39 -9.70 -0.78
CA ILE A 87 4.83 -9.90 -0.81
C ILE A 87 5.36 -9.73 0.60
N ARG A 88 6.19 -10.69 1.04
CA ARG A 88 7.02 -10.57 2.24
C ARG A 88 8.41 -10.09 1.83
N ILE A 89 8.89 -9.06 2.49
CA ILE A 89 10.16 -8.40 2.19
C ILE A 89 11.00 -8.35 3.45
N GLU A 90 12.30 -8.57 3.30
CA GLU A 90 13.32 -8.40 4.34
C GLU A 90 14.48 -7.55 3.81
N GLY A 91 15.25 -6.98 4.71
CA GLY A 91 16.45 -6.21 4.37
C GLY A 91 16.20 -4.72 4.21
N SER A 92 17.11 -4.02 3.56
CA SER A 92 17.16 -2.55 3.53
C SER A 92 15.93 -1.88 2.91
N ALA A 93 15.17 -2.60 2.06
CA ALA A 93 13.94 -2.10 1.47
C ALA A 93 12.85 -1.76 2.50
N ILE A 94 12.91 -2.38 3.71
CA ILE A 94 11.98 -2.11 4.81
C ILE A 94 12.04 -0.64 5.25
N ARG A 95 13.19 -0.02 5.14
CA ARG A 95 13.37 1.41 5.44
C ARG A 95 12.37 2.29 4.70
N SER A 96 12.10 2.01 3.43
CA SER A 96 11.12 2.76 2.64
C SER A 96 9.71 2.59 3.18
N PHE A 97 9.33 1.38 3.60
CA PHE A 97 8.02 1.14 4.22
C PHE A 97 7.88 1.87 5.56
N VAL A 98 8.93 1.87 6.38
CA VAL A 98 8.96 2.62 7.65
C VAL A 98 8.75 4.11 7.39
N ILE A 99 9.43 4.68 6.39
CA ILE A 99 9.29 6.09 6.03
C ILE A 99 7.85 6.38 5.57
N MET A 100 7.31 5.59 4.65
CA MET A 100 5.93 5.76 4.16
C MET A 100 4.91 5.68 5.29
N PHE A 101 5.05 4.74 6.21
CA PHE A 101 4.16 4.63 7.36
C PHE A 101 4.26 5.86 8.27
N LEU A 102 5.47 6.28 8.64
CA LEU A 102 5.69 7.40 9.54
C LEU A 102 5.24 8.72 8.96
N GLN A 103 5.40 8.95 7.65
CA GLN A 103 4.88 10.13 6.98
C GLN A 103 3.36 10.26 7.18
N THR A 104 2.61 9.20 6.85
CA THR A 104 1.15 9.20 7.02
C THR A 104 0.73 9.25 8.49
N TRP A 105 1.47 8.57 9.36
CA TRP A 105 1.25 8.59 10.80
C TRP A 105 1.40 9.99 11.39
N ASN A 106 2.47 10.70 11.04
CA ASN A 106 2.75 12.05 11.55
C ASN A 106 1.71 13.06 11.09
N ILE A 107 1.25 12.96 9.83
CA ILE A 107 0.13 13.77 9.32
C ILE A 107 -1.12 13.55 10.18
N SER A 108 -1.46 12.29 10.47
CA SER A 108 -2.68 11.96 11.23
C SER A 108 -2.61 12.41 12.68
N LYS A 109 -1.45 12.35 13.32
CA LYS A 109 -1.24 12.77 14.71
C LYS A 109 -0.93 14.25 14.89
N LYS A 110 -0.63 14.97 13.82
CA LYS A 110 -0.01 16.32 13.89
C LYS A 110 1.22 16.30 14.83
N ARG A 111 2.03 15.27 14.71
CA ARG A 111 3.18 14.99 15.56
C ARG A 111 4.39 14.75 14.66
N ASP A 112 5.54 15.10 15.15
CA ASP A 112 6.80 14.87 14.46
C ASP A 112 7.56 13.75 15.19
N ASP A 113 7.30 12.51 14.82
CA ASP A 113 8.07 11.38 15.35
C ASP A 113 9.46 11.37 14.73
N ASN A 114 10.46 11.09 15.55
CA ASN A 114 11.84 11.01 15.09
C ASN A 114 12.06 9.79 14.18
N PHE A 115 12.10 10.00 12.89
CA PHE A 115 12.35 8.97 11.87
C PHE A 115 13.66 8.23 12.11
N LYS A 116 14.69 8.92 12.59
CA LYS A 116 16.04 8.36 12.78
C LYS A 116 16.01 7.10 13.64
N ARG A 117 15.29 7.13 14.76
CA ARG A 117 15.17 5.99 15.67
C ARG A 117 14.67 4.72 14.97
N TYR A 118 13.67 4.85 14.09
CA TYR A 118 13.07 3.72 13.40
C TYR A 118 13.89 3.26 12.21
N ILE A 119 14.59 4.18 11.54
CA ILE A 119 15.48 3.88 10.42
C ILE A 119 16.73 3.12 10.90
N GLU A 120 17.32 3.54 12.03
CA GLU A 120 18.47 2.85 12.63
C GLU A 120 18.15 1.39 13.01
N SER A 121 16.90 1.10 13.39
CA SER A 121 16.48 -0.27 13.64
C SER A 121 16.45 -1.12 12.37
N CYS A 122 16.18 -0.53 11.21
CA CYS A 122 16.19 -1.24 9.93
C CYS A 122 17.61 -1.63 9.49
N ASP A 123 18.60 -0.77 9.80
CA ASP A 123 19.99 -0.98 9.37
C ASP A 123 20.69 -2.09 10.18
N SER A 124 20.16 -2.45 11.34
CA SER A 124 20.69 -3.52 12.19
C SER A 124 20.27 -4.94 11.76
N ALA A 125 19.39 -5.05 10.77
CA ALA A 125 18.98 -6.34 10.24
C ALA A 125 20.14 -7.04 9.51
N ASN A 126 20.52 -8.22 9.97
CA ASN A 126 21.45 -9.10 9.25
C ASN A 126 20.81 -9.51 7.92
N VAL A 127 21.11 -8.76 6.87
CA VAL A 127 20.67 -9.09 5.52
C VAL A 127 21.48 -10.31 5.07
N THR A 128 20.85 -11.47 5.02
CA THR A 128 21.40 -12.57 4.21
C THR A 128 21.47 -12.05 2.78
N LYS A 129 22.69 -11.97 2.22
CA LYS A 129 22.89 -11.61 0.82
C LYS A 129 22.18 -12.66 -0.03
N ASN A 130 20.96 -12.37 -0.45
CA ASN A 130 20.31 -13.12 -1.50
C ASN A 130 20.90 -12.68 -2.84
N GLU A 131 21.34 -13.65 -3.60
CA GLU A 131 21.91 -13.44 -4.93
C GLU A 131 20.82 -12.93 -5.89
N GLY A 132 20.97 -11.68 -6.30
CA GLY A 132 20.38 -11.17 -7.54
C GLY A 132 18.95 -10.66 -7.45
N GLY A 133 18.83 -9.36 -7.35
CA GLY A 133 17.59 -8.60 -7.51
C GLY A 133 17.63 -7.30 -6.72
N VAL A 134 16.89 -6.31 -7.21
CA VAL A 134 16.72 -5.03 -6.53
C VAL A 134 15.25 -4.86 -6.23
N ILE A 135 14.91 -4.54 -4.97
CA ILE A 135 13.56 -4.19 -4.56
C ILE A 135 13.55 -2.70 -4.26
N ILE A 136 12.69 -1.98 -4.98
CA ILE A 136 12.52 -0.53 -4.82
C ILE A 136 11.07 -0.28 -4.41
N PRO A 137 10.77 -0.22 -3.11
CA PRO A 137 9.44 0.17 -2.65
C PRO A 137 9.20 1.62 -3.00
N TYR A 138 8.04 1.91 -3.56
CA TYR A 138 7.57 3.25 -3.83
C TYR A 138 6.12 3.41 -3.39
N GLY A 139 5.69 4.62 -3.19
CA GLY A 139 4.31 4.95 -2.90
C GLY A 139 3.94 6.22 -3.63
N ASP A 140 2.74 6.24 -4.15
CA ASP A 140 2.12 7.44 -4.69
C ASP A 140 1.21 8.05 -3.63
N ASP A 141 1.15 9.36 -3.59
CA ASP A 141 0.26 10.08 -2.69
C ASP A 141 -0.31 11.33 -3.38
N ALA A 142 -1.45 11.77 -2.90
CA ALA A 142 -2.17 12.89 -3.47
C ALA A 142 -1.55 14.27 -3.15
N TYR A 143 -0.45 14.32 -2.41
CA TYR A 143 0.21 15.57 -2.01
C TYR A 143 1.42 15.90 -2.88
N ASN A 144 1.91 14.95 -3.66
CA ASN A 144 2.93 15.21 -4.67
C ASN A 144 2.27 15.29 -6.06
N ASN A 145 2.79 16.15 -6.92
CA ASN A 145 2.32 16.31 -8.30
C ASN A 145 3.07 15.36 -9.26
N GLN A 146 3.51 14.20 -8.79
CA GLN A 146 4.24 13.22 -9.59
C GLN A 146 3.40 11.97 -9.70
N ASP A 147 2.99 11.64 -10.91
CA ASP A 147 2.28 10.40 -11.24
C ASP A 147 3.28 9.24 -11.31
N LEU A 148 3.96 8.99 -10.17
CA LEU A 148 5.07 8.04 -10.10
C LEU A 148 4.63 6.63 -10.44
N ALA A 149 3.50 6.17 -9.90
CA ALA A 149 2.98 4.83 -10.15
C ALA A 149 2.66 4.63 -11.63
N GLU A 150 1.97 5.58 -12.24
CA GLU A 150 1.66 5.55 -13.66
C GLU A 150 2.92 5.51 -14.52
N ASN A 151 3.87 6.40 -14.26
CA ASN A 151 5.14 6.44 -14.98
C ASN A 151 5.92 5.12 -14.89
N ILE A 152 5.87 4.43 -13.74
CA ILE A 152 6.49 3.11 -13.58
C ILE A 152 5.75 2.05 -14.42
N TYR A 153 4.41 2.06 -14.43
CA TYR A 153 3.64 1.15 -15.28
C TYR A 153 3.96 1.37 -16.77
N LEU A 154 3.97 2.60 -17.23
CA LEU A 154 4.32 2.95 -18.60
C LEU A 154 5.73 2.46 -18.95
N TYR A 155 6.70 2.73 -18.07
CA TYR A 155 8.07 2.26 -18.25
C TYR A 155 8.18 0.73 -18.36
N ILE A 156 7.47 -0.01 -17.51
CA ILE A 156 7.46 -1.48 -17.55
C ILE A 156 6.85 -1.97 -18.88
N LEU A 157 5.73 -1.40 -19.29
CA LEU A 157 5.03 -1.77 -20.53
C LEU A 157 5.88 -1.47 -21.76
N ASP A 158 6.55 -0.32 -21.80
CA ASP A 158 7.42 0.06 -22.92
C ASP A 158 8.63 -0.85 -23.05
N ASN A 159 9.12 -1.39 -21.95
CA ASN A 159 10.27 -2.30 -21.92
C ASN A 159 9.88 -3.79 -22.01
N ALA A 160 8.61 -4.12 -21.99
CA ALA A 160 8.14 -5.49 -22.12
C ALA A 160 8.51 -6.07 -23.50
N LYS A 161 9.02 -7.33 -23.51
CA LYS A 161 9.51 -7.98 -24.72
C LYS A 161 8.79 -9.29 -25.05
N LYS A 162 8.22 -9.96 -24.06
CA LYS A 162 7.60 -11.27 -24.26
C LYS A 162 6.13 -11.28 -23.90
N TYR A 163 5.82 -10.94 -22.65
CA TYR A 163 4.45 -10.92 -22.18
C TYR A 163 4.24 -9.85 -21.09
N VAL A 164 2.99 -9.41 -20.97
CA VAL A 164 2.45 -8.58 -19.90
C VAL A 164 1.17 -9.25 -19.39
N HIS A 165 1.18 -9.68 -18.14
CA HIS A 165 0.00 -10.24 -17.48
C HIS A 165 -0.40 -9.35 -16.33
N ILE A 166 -1.64 -8.85 -16.36
CA ILE A 166 -2.20 -7.94 -15.37
C ILE A 166 -3.37 -8.65 -14.69
N THR A 167 -3.39 -8.67 -13.38
CA THR A 167 -4.53 -9.14 -12.59
C THR A 167 -4.99 -8.01 -11.70
N THR A 168 -6.21 -7.56 -11.89
CA THR A 168 -6.81 -6.47 -11.12
C THR A 168 -8.32 -6.69 -10.98
N PRO A 169 -8.94 -6.34 -9.84
CA PRO A 169 -10.39 -6.42 -9.71
C PRO A 169 -11.12 -5.33 -10.49
N TYR A 170 -10.43 -4.28 -10.88
CA TYR A 170 -11.01 -3.14 -11.60
C TYR A 170 -10.06 -2.69 -12.72
N VAL A 171 -10.58 -2.61 -13.94
CA VAL A 171 -9.85 -2.08 -15.09
C VAL A 171 -10.37 -0.67 -15.36
N LEU A 172 -9.72 0.31 -14.75
CA LEU A 172 -9.99 1.74 -14.93
C LEU A 172 -8.70 2.39 -15.40
N ILE A 173 -8.41 2.25 -16.69
CA ILE A 173 -7.20 2.77 -17.31
C ILE A 173 -7.52 4.04 -18.09
N ASP A 174 -6.62 4.98 -18.09
CA ASP A 174 -6.68 6.18 -18.89
C ASP A 174 -6.27 5.93 -20.35
N ASN A 175 -6.28 6.96 -21.15
CA ASN A 175 -5.92 6.85 -22.57
C ASN A 175 -4.44 6.51 -22.74
N GLN A 176 -3.54 7.06 -21.94
CA GLN A 176 -2.09 6.87 -22.09
C GLN A 176 -1.70 5.42 -21.80
N LEU A 177 -2.21 4.86 -20.71
CA LEU A 177 -1.96 3.46 -20.34
C LEU A 177 -2.59 2.51 -21.36
N SER A 178 -3.81 2.84 -21.86
CA SER A 178 -4.49 2.07 -22.91
C SER A 178 -3.67 2.01 -24.19
N GLU A 179 -3.22 3.16 -24.69
CA GLU A 179 -2.39 3.23 -25.90
C GLU A 179 -1.07 2.50 -25.74
N THR A 180 -0.44 2.58 -24.56
CA THR A 180 0.80 1.87 -24.27
C THR A 180 0.62 0.35 -24.29
N LEU A 181 -0.49 -0.17 -23.77
CA LEU A 181 -0.85 -1.60 -23.83
C LEU A 181 -1.07 -2.05 -25.29
N ILE A 182 -1.82 -1.27 -26.07
CA ILE A 182 -2.06 -1.54 -27.49
C ILE A 182 -0.73 -1.55 -28.25
N PHE A 183 0.15 -0.59 -27.98
CA PHE A 183 1.45 -0.51 -28.63
C PHE A 183 2.35 -1.70 -28.25
N ALA A 184 2.32 -2.14 -26.99
CA ALA A 184 3.03 -3.35 -26.56
C ALA A 184 2.55 -4.57 -27.36
N ALA A 185 1.24 -4.75 -27.52
CA ALA A 185 0.66 -5.82 -28.34
C ALA A 185 1.09 -5.74 -29.81
N HIS A 186 1.11 -4.54 -30.40
CA HIS A 186 1.60 -4.32 -31.78
C HIS A 186 3.09 -4.65 -31.94
N ARG A 187 3.90 -4.54 -30.91
CA ARG A 187 5.31 -4.99 -30.89
C ARG A 187 5.45 -6.51 -30.79
N GLY A 188 4.36 -7.25 -30.70
CA GLY A 188 4.35 -8.70 -30.54
C GLY A 188 4.49 -9.19 -29.10
N VAL A 189 4.25 -8.31 -28.11
CA VAL A 189 4.16 -8.70 -26.71
C VAL A 189 2.80 -9.33 -26.45
N GLU A 190 2.76 -10.49 -25.81
CA GLU A 190 1.51 -11.09 -25.35
C GLU A 190 0.93 -10.28 -24.20
N VAL A 191 -0.25 -9.69 -24.36
CA VAL A 191 -0.92 -8.88 -23.35
C VAL A 191 -2.18 -9.58 -22.86
N SER A 192 -2.28 -9.81 -21.55
CA SER A 192 -3.45 -10.41 -20.88
C SER A 192 -3.83 -9.59 -19.66
N ILE A 193 -5.14 -9.27 -19.53
CA ILE A 193 -5.71 -8.53 -18.41
C ILE A 193 -6.84 -9.35 -17.79
#